data_1f9eebf2146322d981c81e1744f3ffac
#
_entry.id   1f9eebf2146322d981c81e1744f3ffac
#
_cell.length_a   1.000
_cell.length_b   1.000
_cell.length_c   1.000
_cell.angle_alpha   90.00
_cell.angle_beta   90.00
_cell.angle_gamma   90.00
#
_symmetry.space_group_name_H-M   'P 1'
#
loop_
_entity.id
_entity.type
_entity.pdbx_description
1 polymer ?
#
loop_
_entity_poly.entity_id
_entity_poly.type
_entity_poly.pdbx_seq_one_letter_code
_entity_poly.pdbx_strand_id
1 'polypeptide(L)'
;MNFLLDKEFTQSDKIIKPDFSTKSGREFLAVYLHSKFNQILNYDRKNDNPIFKSINPDFLSKFTKRLINNPEKRFLIGISGESASGKTTICNTIKNVTEKLNMPVEILSADNYFNDISSLIKEYGSFDKLLESGYDVDSPDNFNMEQLFYDLDMLSKGHDVNIPEYLVNGTGIVVPNAIPKKANKIIVVEGMATMYGKVADLFDIKLYVDIDPDIQEKWFLYRAQTSRNQNEENAKKQLAYVRQASKKYILPKKDKSDIIINGASSLEYFTQIINYIYRITNNFSTP
;
A
#
# COMPACT_ATOMS: atom_id res chain seq x y z
N MET A 1 27.13 7.76 5.66
CA MET A 1 25.75 8.05 6.04
C MET A 1 25.14 7.06 7.01
N ASN A 2 25.65 5.84 7.13
CA ASN A 2 25.21 4.82 8.11
C ASN A 2 25.54 5.16 9.58
N PHE A 3 26.39 6.16 9.83
CA PHE A 3 27.02 6.37 11.14
C PHE A 3 26.16 7.08 12.20
N LEU A 4 25.19 7.91 11.79
CA LEU A 4 24.41 8.70 12.75
C LEU A 4 23.22 7.90 13.31
N LEU A 5 22.63 7.01 12.53
CA LEU A 5 21.50 6.19 12.94
C LEU A 5 21.93 5.03 13.86
N ASP A 6 23.12 4.45 13.65
CA ASP A 6 23.63 3.35 14.48
C ASP A 6 24.16 3.81 15.85
N LYS A 7 24.72 5.02 15.96
CA LYS A 7 25.24 5.52 17.23
C LYS A 7 24.19 5.94 18.25
N GLU A 8 23.06 6.49 17.81
CA GLU A 8 21.96 6.83 18.72
C GLU A 8 21.27 5.58 19.29
N PHE A 9 21.25 4.49 18.52
CA PHE A 9 20.61 3.23 18.94
C PHE A 9 21.42 2.43 19.96
N THR A 10 22.74 2.42 19.81
CA THR A 10 23.61 1.69 20.75
C THR A 10 23.69 2.31 22.15
N GLN A 11 23.37 3.59 22.30
CA GLN A 11 23.27 4.23 23.62
C GLN A 11 21.91 4.01 24.30
N SER A 12 20.86 3.64 23.58
CA SER A 12 19.51 3.41 24.12
C SER A 12 19.31 1.99 24.69
N ASP A 13 20.21 1.05 24.45
CA ASP A 13 20.10 -0.35 24.89
C ASP A 13 20.17 -0.55 26.42
N LYS A 14 20.40 0.51 27.17
CA LYS A 14 20.39 0.50 28.66
C LYS A 14 19.09 1.02 29.28
N ILE A 15 18.10 1.43 28.45
CA ILE A 15 16.82 1.92 28.93
C ILE A 15 15.94 0.72 29.28
N ILE A 16 15.37 0.72 30.47
CA ILE A 16 14.35 -0.24 30.93
C ILE A 16 13.32 -0.39 29.83
N LYS A 17 13.21 -1.59 29.23
CA LYS A 17 12.20 -1.88 28.21
C LYS A 17 10.82 -1.74 28.87
N PRO A 18 9.95 -0.83 28.42
CA PRO A 18 8.62 -0.73 28.99
C PRO A 18 7.83 -2.00 28.67
N ASP A 19 7.00 -2.41 29.60
CA ASP A 19 6.09 -3.55 29.40
C ASP A 19 4.90 -3.10 28.50
N PHE A 20 4.94 -3.48 27.23
CA PHE A 20 3.91 -3.13 26.25
C PHE A 20 2.60 -3.92 26.38
N SER A 21 2.54 -4.91 27.27
CA SER A 21 1.28 -5.53 27.67
C SER A 21 0.42 -4.56 28.48
N THR A 22 1.06 -3.61 29.17
CA THR A 22 0.38 -2.59 29.97
C THR A 22 -0.02 -1.36 29.15
N LYS A 23 -1.06 -0.65 29.59
CA LYS A 23 -1.51 0.58 28.96
C LYS A 23 -0.42 1.65 29.01
N SER A 24 0.24 1.85 30.15
CA SER A 24 1.31 2.85 30.30
C SER A 24 2.52 2.54 29.44
N GLY A 25 2.89 1.26 29.27
CA GLY A 25 3.95 0.87 28.33
C GLY A 25 3.59 1.20 26.89
N ARG A 26 2.34 0.99 26.46
CA ARG A 26 1.87 1.37 25.12
C ARG A 26 1.81 2.90 24.92
N GLU A 27 1.41 3.65 25.95
CA GLU A 27 1.46 5.13 25.90
C GLU A 27 2.89 5.64 25.75
N PHE A 28 3.85 5.06 26.46
CA PHE A 28 5.26 5.37 26.29
C PHE A 28 5.75 5.07 24.86
N LEU A 29 5.42 3.89 24.32
CA LEU A 29 5.74 3.52 22.95
C LEU A 29 5.19 4.54 21.95
N ALA A 30 3.95 4.97 22.15
CA ALA A 30 3.29 5.93 21.29
C ALA A 30 4.01 7.29 21.25
N VAL A 31 4.42 7.81 22.40
CA VAL A 31 5.20 9.06 22.51
C VAL A 31 6.56 8.90 21.84
N TYR A 32 7.22 7.76 22.07
CA TYR A 32 8.51 7.46 21.45
C TYR A 32 8.40 7.39 19.91
N LEU A 33 7.44 6.64 19.38
CA LEU A 33 7.21 6.53 17.92
C LEU A 33 6.88 7.88 17.29
N HIS A 34 6.09 8.73 17.99
CA HIS A 34 5.81 10.09 17.55
C HIS A 34 7.09 10.93 17.42
N SER A 35 7.96 10.88 18.43
CA SER A 35 9.25 11.58 18.42
C SER A 35 10.15 11.09 17.28
N LYS A 36 10.26 9.77 17.11
CA LYS A 36 11.09 9.16 16.06
C LYS A 36 10.54 9.42 14.66
N PHE A 37 9.22 9.42 14.49
CA PHE A 37 8.60 9.78 13.22
C PHE A 37 8.93 11.23 12.81
N ASN A 38 8.88 12.17 13.76
CA ASN A 38 9.29 13.55 13.49
C ASN A 38 10.77 13.67 13.12
N GLN A 39 11.65 12.86 13.70
CA GLN A 39 13.06 12.80 13.29
C GLN A 39 13.22 12.31 11.85
N ILE A 40 12.48 11.25 11.46
CA ILE A 40 12.46 10.73 10.08
C ILE A 40 12.02 11.81 9.10
N LEU A 41 10.92 12.51 9.42
CA LEU A 41 10.41 13.58 8.59
C LEU A 41 11.40 14.72 8.41
N ASN A 42 12.05 15.14 9.49
CA ASN A 42 13.04 16.20 9.42
C ASN A 42 14.28 15.80 8.62
N TYR A 43 14.64 14.51 8.65
CA TYR A 43 15.69 13.97 7.82
C TYR A 43 15.29 13.91 6.34
N ASP A 44 14.08 13.40 6.05
CA ASP A 44 13.54 13.28 4.71
C ASP A 44 13.44 14.63 3.98
N ARG A 45 12.98 15.67 4.69
CA ARG A 45 12.86 17.03 4.15
C ARG A 45 14.17 17.67 3.71
N LYS A 46 15.31 17.14 4.16
CA LYS A 46 16.66 17.61 3.76
C LYS A 46 17.15 16.92 2.49
N ASN A 47 16.40 15.98 1.95
CA ASN A 47 16.73 15.27 0.73
C ASN A 47 16.22 16.03 -0.50
N ASP A 48 16.99 16.01 -1.60
CA ASP A 48 16.58 16.66 -2.86
C ASP A 48 15.32 16.07 -3.47
N ASN A 49 15.03 14.80 -3.16
CA ASN A 49 13.84 14.10 -3.63
C ASN A 49 13.16 13.38 -2.45
N PRO A 50 12.46 14.11 -1.55
CA PRO A 50 11.88 13.54 -0.36
C PRO A 50 10.80 12.49 -0.69
N ILE A 51 10.71 11.47 0.14
CA ILE A 51 9.67 10.44 0.04
C ILE A 51 8.31 10.98 0.48
N PHE A 52 8.28 11.71 1.60
CA PHE A 52 7.03 12.21 2.15
C PHE A 52 6.65 13.56 1.54
N LYS A 53 5.64 13.56 0.66
CA LYS A 53 5.07 14.82 0.10
C LYS A 53 4.14 15.50 1.08
N SER A 54 3.33 14.73 1.81
CA SER A 54 2.37 15.24 2.79
C SER A 54 2.06 14.19 3.84
N ILE A 55 1.74 14.65 5.06
CA ILE A 55 1.27 13.83 6.17
C ILE A 55 0.12 14.55 6.85
N ASN A 56 -0.99 13.83 7.00
CA ASN A 56 -2.15 14.34 7.74
C ASN A 56 -1.75 14.59 9.20
N PRO A 57 -1.95 15.80 9.74
CA PRO A 57 -1.58 16.11 11.12
C PRO A 57 -2.23 15.18 12.16
N ASP A 58 -3.45 14.70 11.90
CA ASP A 58 -4.19 13.82 12.81
C ASP A 58 -3.72 12.36 12.76
N PHE A 59 -2.91 11.99 11.75
CA PHE A 59 -2.48 10.61 11.54
C PHE A 59 -1.80 10.02 12.77
N LEU A 60 -0.80 10.69 13.31
CA LEU A 60 -0.05 10.19 14.46
C LEU A 60 -0.92 9.99 15.70
N SER A 61 -1.89 10.87 15.91
CA SER A 61 -2.83 10.74 17.04
C SER A 61 -3.74 9.52 16.86
N LYS A 62 -4.27 9.30 15.65
CA LYS A 62 -5.11 8.12 15.33
C LYS A 62 -4.32 6.83 15.47
N PHE A 63 -3.13 6.80 14.89
CA PHE A 63 -2.22 5.66 14.95
C PHE A 63 -1.85 5.29 16.38
N THR A 64 -1.49 6.27 17.18
CA THR A 64 -1.18 6.12 18.61
C THR A 64 -2.34 5.54 19.40
N LYS A 65 -3.56 6.11 19.24
CA LYS A 65 -4.78 5.60 19.88
C LYS A 65 -5.06 4.14 19.52
N ARG A 66 -4.85 3.79 18.23
CA ARG A 66 -5.03 2.42 17.75
C ARG A 66 -4.08 1.45 18.43
N LEU A 67 -2.77 1.78 18.52
CA LEU A 67 -1.77 0.94 19.18
C LEU A 67 -2.07 0.72 20.68
N ILE A 68 -2.57 1.76 21.37
CA ILE A 68 -2.90 1.68 22.79
C ILE A 68 -4.14 0.81 23.02
N ASN A 69 -5.19 0.98 22.18
CA ASN A 69 -6.50 0.40 22.45
C ASN A 69 -6.70 -1.00 21.86
N ASN A 70 -6.01 -1.32 20.75
CA ASN A 70 -6.18 -2.58 20.01
C ASN A 70 -4.83 -3.23 19.65
N PRO A 71 -3.97 -3.58 20.60
CA PRO A 71 -2.61 -4.06 20.34
C PRO A 71 -2.61 -5.42 19.62
N GLU A 72 -3.61 -6.25 19.82
CA GLU A 72 -3.69 -7.63 19.29
C GLU A 72 -4.17 -7.69 17.82
N LYS A 73 -4.87 -6.66 17.34
CA LYS A 73 -5.35 -6.62 15.96
C LYS A 73 -4.18 -6.54 14.99
N ARG A 74 -4.22 -7.31 13.90
CA ARG A 74 -3.23 -7.22 12.81
C ARG A 74 -3.21 -5.81 12.22
N PHE A 75 -2.04 -5.38 11.77
CA PHE A 75 -1.82 -4.04 11.26
C PHE A 75 -2.07 -3.99 9.75
N LEU A 76 -3.05 -3.20 9.32
CA LEU A 76 -3.44 -3.08 7.93
C LEU A 76 -2.95 -1.76 7.34
N ILE A 77 -2.20 -1.85 6.24
CA ILE A 77 -1.71 -0.70 5.47
C ILE A 77 -2.36 -0.75 4.09
N GLY A 78 -3.14 0.27 3.75
CA GLY A 78 -3.69 0.44 2.40
C GLY A 78 -2.81 1.35 1.56
N ILE A 79 -2.43 0.92 0.36
CA ILE A 79 -1.61 1.69 -0.58
C ILE A 79 -2.42 1.95 -1.84
N SER A 80 -2.81 3.21 -2.06
CA SER A 80 -3.50 3.67 -3.26
C SER A 80 -2.58 4.56 -4.11
N GLY A 81 -3.05 4.90 -5.28
CA GLY A 81 -2.37 5.76 -6.23
C GLY A 81 -2.70 5.38 -7.67
N GLU A 82 -2.36 6.25 -8.60
CA GLU A 82 -2.63 6.04 -10.01
C GLU A 82 -1.91 4.82 -10.59
N SER A 83 -2.37 4.33 -11.74
CA SER A 83 -1.64 3.29 -12.47
C SER A 83 -0.22 3.77 -12.80
N ALA A 84 0.76 2.87 -12.72
CA ALA A 84 2.18 3.16 -12.89
C ALA A 84 2.77 4.21 -11.92
N SER A 85 2.14 4.46 -10.76
CA SER A 85 2.71 5.34 -9.73
C SER A 85 3.83 4.69 -8.90
N GLY A 86 4.08 3.39 -9.04
CA GLY A 86 5.10 2.67 -8.27
C GLY A 86 4.59 1.89 -7.06
N LYS A 87 3.27 1.75 -6.85
CA LYS A 87 2.67 1.00 -5.71
C LYS A 87 3.27 -0.38 -5.54
N THR A 88 3.22 -1.20 -6.59
CA THR A 88 3.73 -2.57 -6.57
C THR A 88 5.23 -2.64 -6.27
N THR A 89 6.00 -1.67 -6.80
CA THR A 89 7.45 -1.57 -6.52
C THR A 89 7.68 -1.28 -5.04
N ILE A 90 6.91 -0.38 -4.45
CA ILE A 90 6.97 -0.06 -3.01
C ILE A 90 6.59 -1.29 -2.18
N CYS A 91 5.51 -1.99 -2.52
CA CYS A 91 5.10 -3.23 -1.83
C CYS A 91 6.19 -4.29 -1.87
N ASN A 92 6.81 -4.53 -3.03
CA ASN A 92 7.90 -5.47 -3.19
C ASN A 92 9.14 -5.07 -2.38
N THR A 93 9.43 -3.77 -2.29
CA THR A 93 10.52 -3.26 -1.46
C THR A 93 10.24 -3.51 0.02
N ILE A 94 9.02 -3.23 0.49
CA ILE A 94 8.60 -3.54 1.86
C ILE A 94 8.80 -5.03 2.14
N LYS A 95 8.28 -5.89 1.27
CA LYS A 95 8.40 -7.35 1.40
C LYS A 95 9.85 -7.79 1.52
N ASN A 96 10.68 -7.40 0.55
CA ASN A 96 12.11 -7.79 0.50
C ASN A 96 12.89 -7.33 1.74
N VAL A 97 12.59 -6.16 2.28
CA VAL A 97 13.24 -5.64 3.49
C VAL A 97 12.78 -6.41 4.71
N THR A 98 11.48 -6.60 4.88
CA THR A 98 10.91 -7.24 6.07
C THR A 98 11.21 -8.74 6.13
N GLU A 99 11.29 -9.42 4.98
CA GLU A 99 11.75 -10.82 4.92
C GLU A 99 13.19 -10.98 5.42
N LYS A 100 14.10 -10.09 4.98
CA LYS A 100 15.49 -10.06 5.45
C LYS A 100 15.63 -9.80 6.96
N LEU A 101 14.62 -9.20 7.54
CA LEU A 101 14.55 -8.87 8.95
C LEU A 101 13.77 -9.91 9.78
N ASN A 102 13.40 -11.05 9.18
CA ASN A 102 12.58 -12.11 9.78
C ASN A 102 11.22 -11.61 10.32
N MET A 103 10.66 -10.60 9.68
CA MET A 103 9.33 -10.08 9.97
C MET A 103 8.47 -10.06 8.69
N PRO A 104 7.98 -11.22 8.25
CA PRO A 104 7.24 -11.31 7.01
C PRO A 104 5.96 -10.46 7.07
N VAL A 105 5.73 -9.70 6.02
CA VAL A 105 4.45 -9.03 5.76
C VAL A 105 3.64 -9.87 4.78
N GLU A 106 2.32 -9.82 4.87
CA GLU A 106 1.45 -10.33 3.82
C GLU A 106 1.09 -9.21 2.87
N ILE A 107 1.16 -9.47 1.56
CA ILE A 107 0.79 -8.49 0.54
C ILE A 107 -0.38 -9.02 -0.28
N LEU A 108 -1.42 -8.17 -0.41
CA LEU A 108 -2.58 -8.42 -1.25
C LEU A 108 -2.68 -7.33 -2.32
N SER A 109 -3.03 -7.73 -3.55
CA SER A 109 -3.52 -6.78 -4.54
C SER A 109 -5.04 -6.72 -4.50
N ALA A 110 -5.58 -5.52 -4.33
CA ALA A 110 -7.02 -5.29 -4.41
C ALA A 110 -7.57 -5.49 -5.83
N ASP A 111 -6.71 -5.50 -6.84
CA ASP A 111 -7.10 -5.78 -8.23
C ASP A 111 -7.56 -7.25 -8.42
N ASN A 112 -7.21 -8.15 -7.49
CA ASN A 112 -7.76 -9.51 -7.49
C ASN A 112 -9.27 -9.57 -7.21
N TYR A 113 -9.85 -8.49 -6.72
CA TYR A 113 -11.27 -8.39 -6.39
C TYR A 113 -12.11 -7.70 -7.46
N PHE A 114 -11.58 -7.54 -8.69
CA PHE A 114 -12.42 -7.20 -9.83
C PHE A 114 -13.52 -8.26 -10.01
N ASN A 115 -14.69 -7.84 -10.44
CA ASN A 115 -15.76 -8.75 -10.83
C ASN A 115 -15.37 -9.48 -12.13
N ASP A 116 -15.86 -10.71 -12.28
CA ASP A 116 -15.68 -11.46 -13.53
C ASP A 116 -16.47 -10.79 -14.66
N ILE A 117 -15.75 -10.31 -15.67
CA ILE A 117 -16.30 -9.67 -16.86
C ILE A 117 -16.05 -10.48 -18.13
N SER A 118 -15.71 -11.75 -18.01
CA SER A 118 -15.37 -12.62 -19.13
C SER A 118 -16.51 -12.79 -20.13
N SER A 119 -17.76 -12.81 -19.67
CA SER A 119 -18.95 -12.83 -20.53
C SER A 119 -19.09 -11.55 -21.37
N LEU A 120 -18.85 -10.39 -20.75
CA LEU A 120 -18.86 -9.10 -21.46
C LEU A 120 -17.75 -9.04 -22.51
N ILE A 121 -16.55 -9.49 -22.18
CA ILE A 121 -15.43 -9.52 -23.12
C ILE A 121 -15.74 -10.42 -24.33
N LYS A 122 -16.40 -11.56 -24.10
CA LYS A 122 -16.84 -12.44 -25.18
C LYS A 122 -17.90 -11.77 -26.07
N GLU A 123 -18.85 -11.07 -25.48
CA GLU A 123 -19.91 -10.34 -26.19
C GLU A 123 -19.33 -9.25 -27.09
N TYR A 124 -18.41 -8.45 -26.58
CA TYR A 124 -17.75 -7.38 -27.34
C TYR A 124 -16.60 -7.88 -28.24
N GLY A 125 -16.16 -9.11 -28.07
CA GLY A 125 -15.12 -9.78 -28.86
C GLY A 125 -13.69 -9.53 -28.39
N SER A 126 -13.41 -8.50 -27.58
CA SER A 126 -12.12 -8.26 -26.92
C SER A 126 -12.25 -7.24 -25.79
N PHE A 127 -11.26 -7.23 -24.90
CA PHE A 127 -11.15 -6.23 -23.82
C PHE A 127 -11.05 -4.79 -24.39
N ASP A 128 -10.27 -4.60 -25.47
CA ASP A 128 -10.13 -3.28 -26.10
C ASP A 128 -11.45 -2.77 -26.66
N LYS A 129 -12.23 -3.63 -27.33
CA LYS A 129 -13.56 -3.27 -27.84
C LYS A 129 -14.55 -2.97 -26.71
N LEU A 130 -14.45 -3.66 -25.58
CA LEU A 130 -15.25 -3.37 -24.41
C LEU A 130 -14.91 -1.98 -23.85
N LEU A 131 -13.62 -1.59 -23.79
CA LEU A 131 -13.22 -0.23 -23.42
C LEU A 131 -13.70 0.82 -24.43
N GLU A 132 -13.61 0.54 -25.73
CA GLU A 132 -14.09 1.43 -26.81
C GLU A 132 -15.61 1.66 -26.74
N SER A 133 -16.38 0.71 -26.17
CA SER A 133 -17.83 0.89 -25.95
C SER A 133 -18.17 1.89 -24.85
N GLY A 134 -17.15 2.37 -24.11
CA GLY A 134 -17.30 3.26 -22.96
C GLY A 134 -17.48 2.53 -21.62
N TYR A 135 -17.24 1.22 -21.58
CA TYR A 135 -17.29 0.48 -20.30
C TYR A 135 -16.20 0.98 -19.35
N ASP A 136 -16.63 1.44 -18.18
CA ASP A 136 -15.76 2.05 -17.16
C ASP A 136 -15.23 0.95 -16.23
N VAL A 137 -14.17 0.26 -16.67
CA VAL A 137 -13.59 -0.88 -15.94
C VAL A 137 -13.08 -0.54 -14.54
N ASP A 138 -12.64 0.70 -14.36
CA ASP A 138 -12.10 1.18 -13.07
C ASP A 138 -13.18 1.71 -12.12
N SER A 139 -14.47 1.61 -12.50
CA SER A 139 -15.56 1.97 -11.61
C SER A 139 -15.52 1.14 -10.31
N PRO A 140 -15.79 1.75 -9.14
CA PRO A 140 -15.96 1.01 -7.89
C PRO A 140 -16.96 -0.15 -7.97
N ASP A 141 -17.98 -0.05 -8.85
CA ASP A 141 -18.99 -1.08 -9.05
C ASP A 141 -18.45 -2.36 -9.71
N ASN A 142 -17.25 -2.28 -10.31
CA ASN A 142 -16.57 -3.42 -10.90
C ASN A 142 -15.70 -4.21 -9.91
N PHE A 143 -15.75 -3.87 -8.62
CA PHE A 143 -15.05 -4.59 -7.57
C PHE A 143 -16.01 -5.32 -6.65
N ASN A 144 -15.68 -6.55 -6.29
CA ASN A 144 -16.35 -7.27 -5.21
C ASN A 144 -15.91 -6.71 -3.84
N MET A 145 -16.43 -5.52 -3.53
CA MET A 145 -16.07 -4.79 -2.30
C MET A 145 -16.49 -5.51 -1.03
N GLU A 146 -17.54 -6.34 -1.08
CA GLU A 146 -18.00 -7.13 0.05
C GLU A 146 -17.00 -8.24 0.39
N GLN A 147 -16.52 -8.97 -0.63
CA GLN A 147 -15.50 -9.99 -0.44
C GLN A 147 -14.18 -9.39 0.04
N LEU A 148 -13.74 -8.27 -0.56
CA LEU A 148 -12.54 -7.57 -0.11
C LEU A 148 -12.64 -7.15 1.36
N PHE A 149 -13.78 -6.58 1.75
CA PHE A 149 -14.02 -6.20 3.15
C PHE A 149 -13.97 -7.41 4.08
N TYR A 150 -14.67 -8.48 3.72
CA TYR A 150 -14.73 -9.72 4.52
C TYR A 150 -13.32 -10.32 4.72
N ASP A 151 -12.54 -10.47 3.65
CA ASP A 151 -11.21 -11.07 3.71
C ASP A 151 -10.25 -10.23 4.57
N LEU A 152 -10.30 -8.90 4.42
CA LEU A 152 -9.47 -7.99 5.23
C LEU A 152 -9.90 -7.99 6.71
N ASP A 153 -11.19 -8.06 7.01
CA ASP A 153 -11.68 -8.17 8.38
C ASP A 153 -11.20 -9.47 9.03
N MET A 154 -11.29 -10.61 8.32
CA MET A 154 -10.79 -11.90 8.79
C MET A 154 -9.29 -11.88 9.04
N LEU A 155 -8.50 -11.39 8.07
CA LEU A 155 -7.06 -11.23 8.22
C LEU A 155 -6.71 -10.32 9.42
N SER A 156 -7.45 -9.23 9.62
CA SER A 156 -7.22 -8.32 10.74
C SER A 156 -7.38 -8.98 12.10
N LYS A 157 -8.24 -9.99 12.18
CA LYS A 157 -8.52 -10.79 13.38
C LYS A 157 -7.57 -11.97 13.56
N GLY A 158 -6.65 -12.18 12.62
CA GLY A 158 -5.65 -13.25 12.69
C GLY A 158 -6.07 -14.55 11.99
N HIS A 159 -7.10 -14.52 11.14
CA HIS A 159 -7.54 -15.68 10.36
C HIS A 159 -6.98 -15.64 8.93
N ASP A 160 -6.35 -16.74 8.52
CA ASP A 160 -5.91 -16.92 7.14
C ASP A 160 -7.12 -16.99 6.19
N VAL A 161 -6.96 -16.51 4.96
CA VAL A 161 -8.00 -16.54 3.93
C VAL A 161 -7.46 -17.03 2.59
N ASN A 162 -8.36 -17.44 1.70
CA ASN A 162 -8.05 -17.65 0.29
C ASN A 162 -8.76 -16.58 -0.53
N ILE A 163 -8.00 -15.69 -1.16
CA ILE A 163 -8.54 -14.61 -1.97
C ILE A 163 -8.77 -15.05 -3.42
N PRO A 164 -9.64 -14.37 -4.18
CA PRO A 164 -9.76 -14.61 -5.61
C PRO A 164 -8.48 -14.22 -6.37
N GLU A 165 -8.35 -14.70 -7.60
CA GLU A 165 -7.32 -14.29 -8.55
C GLU A 165 -7.97 -13.73 -9.82
N TYR A 166 -7.71 -12.46 -10.12
CA TYR A 166 -8.08 -11.86 -11.39
C TYR A 166 -6.98 -12.12 -12.43
N LEU A 167 -7.32 -12.81 -13.52
CA LEU A 167 -6.35 -13.16 -14.55
C LEU A 167 -6.05 -11.96 -15.46
N VAL A 168 -4.86 -11.37 -15.31
CA VAL A 168 -4.39 -10.21 -16.08
C VAL A 168 -3.89 -10.66 -17.46
N ASN A 169 -4.77 -11.28 -18.24
CA ASN A 169 -4.47 -11.81 -19.58
C ASN A 169 -5.48 -11.35 -20.65
N GLY A 170 -6.29 -10.35 -20.32
CA GLY A 170 -7.32 -9.82 -21.21
C GLY A 170 -8.62 -10.64 -21.29
N THR A 171 -8.74 -11.73 -20.51
CA THR A 171 -9.95 -12.57 -20.49
C THR A 171 -11.02 -12.09 -19.53
N GLY A 172 -10.65 -11.28 -18.52
CA GLY A 172 -11.55 -10.81 -17.46
C GLY A 172 -12.07 -11.90 -16.53
N ILE A 173 -11.39 -13.06 -16.48
CA ILE A 173 -11.77 -14.21 -15.65
C ILE A 173 -11.28 -14.00 -14.23
N VAL A 174 -12.13 -14.35 -13.26
CA VAL A 174 -11.80 -14.44 -11.84
C VAL A 174 -11.86 -15.89 -11.38
N VAL A 175 -10.77 -16.36 -10.77
CA VAL A 175 -10.70 -17.69 -10.15
C VAL A 175 -10.96 -17.54 -8.66
N PRO A 176 -12.07 -18.06 -8.11
CA PRO A 176 -12.39 -17.90 -6.70
C PRO A 176 -11.45 -18.69 -5.80
N ASN A 177 -11.13 -18.14 -4.62
CA ASN A 177 -10.33 -18.79 -3.56
C ASN A 177 -8.96 -19.34 -4.02
N ALA A 178 -8.35 -18.70 -5.02
CA ALA A 178 -7.16 -19.24 -5.70
C ALA A 178 -5.85 -18.96 -4.95
N ILE A 179 -5.77 -17.85 -4.21
CA ILE A 179 -4.51 -17.38 -3.60
C ILE A 179 -4.61 -17.45 -2.08
N PRO A 180 -3.85 -18.34 -1.40
CA PRO A 180 -3.80 -18.36 0.06
C PRO A 180 -3.08 -17.11 0.61
N LYS A 181 -3.63 -16.52 1.66
CA LYS A 181 -3.09 -15.37 2.38
C LYS A 181 -3.02 -15.63 3.87
N LYS A 182 -1.88 -15.27 4.47
CA LYS A 182 -1.60 -15.46 5.88
C LYS A 182 -1.92 -14.19 6.68
N ALA A 183 -2.50 -14.38 7.86
CA ALA A 183 -2.75 -13.30 8.79
C ALA A 183 -1.48 -12.90 9.55
N ASN A 184 -0.46 -12.46 8.80
CA ASN A 184 0.79 -11.94 9.36
C ASN A 184 0.52 -10.71 10.24
N LYS A 185 1.47 -10.33 11.10
CA LYS A 185 1.32 -9.15 11.98
C LYS A 185 1.07 -7.86 11.20
N ILE A 186 1.65 -7.75 10.02
CA ILE A 186 1.47 -6.62 9.10
C ILE A 186 0.94 -7.15 7.78
N ILE A 187 -0.13 -6.53 7.30
CA ILE A 187 -0.79 -6.83 6.05
C ILE A 187 -0.80 -5.55 5.21
N VAL A 188 -0.25 -5.64 4.01
CA VAL A 188 -0.21 -4.53 3.06
C VAL A 188 -1.15 -4.85 1.91
N VAL A 189 -2.06 -3.94 1.62
CA VAL A 189 -3.00 -4.07 0.50
C VAL A 189 -2.74 -2.93 -0.48
N GLU A 190 -2.48 -3.26 -1.73
CA GLU A 190 -2.27 -2.26 -2.77
C GLU A 190 -3.38 -2.30 -3.82
N GLY A 191 -3.69 -1.16 -4.40
CA GLY A 191 -4.67 -1.02 -5.47
C GLY A 191 -5.64 0.14 -5.25
N MET A 192 -6.40 0.47 -6.28
CA MET A 192 -7.32 1.61 -6.22
C MET A 192 -8.49 1.37 -5.25
N ALA A 193 -8.96 0.14 -5.12
CA ALA A 193 -10.08 -0.22 -4.26
C ALA A 193 -9.79 -0.03 -2.75
N THR A 194 -8.52 0.13 -2.34
CA THR A 194 -8.14 0.39 -0.94
C THR A 194 -8.74 1.68 -0.36
N MET A 195 -9.12 2.64 -1.20
CA MET A 195 -9.71 3.92 -0.77
C MET A 195 -11.23 3.98 -0.98
N TYR A 196 -11.89 2.84 -1.25
CA TYR A 196 -13.33 2.81 -1.54
C TYR A 196 -14.15 2.38 -0.31
N GLY A 197 -15.25 3.10 -0.08
CA GLY A 197 -16.30 2.74 0.88
C GLY A 197 -15.78 2.31 2.26
N LYS A 198 -16.39 1.29 2.82
CA LYS A 198 -16.05 0.73 4.14
C LYS A 198 -14.67 0.06 4.20
N VAL A 199 -14.11 -0.35 3.06
CA VAL A 199 -12.78 -0.97 3.00
C VAL A 199 -11.72 0.03 3.47
N ALA A 200 -11.84 1.31 3.07
CA ALA A 200 -10.92 2.35 3.49
C ALA A 200 -10.85 2.56 5.02
N ASP A 201 -11.93 2.21 5.75
CA ASP A 201 -12.01 2.36 7.20
C ASP A 201 -11.30 1.23 7.97
N LEU A 202 -10.98 0.13 7.30
CA LEU A 202 -10.24 -0.99 7.91
C LEU A 202 -8.76 -0.70 8.09
N PHE A 203 -8.19 0.20 7.30
CA PHE A 203 -6.76 0.47 7.31
C PHE A 203 -6.34 1.34 8.48
N ASP A 204 -5.30 0.88 9.17
CA ASP A 204 -4.62 1.63 10.22
C ASP A 204 -3.76 2.77 9.64
N ILE A 205 -3.23 2.57 8.41
CA ILE A 205 -2.51 3.58 7.63
C ILE A 205 -3.02 3.55 6.19
N LYS A 206 -3.33 4.72 5.64
CA LYS A 206 -3.68 4.94 4.24
C LYS A 206 -2.57 5.72 3.56
N LEU A 207 -1.82 5.05 2.69
CA LEU A 207 -0.78 5.65 1.87
C LEU A 207 -1.32 5.96 0.47
N TYR A 208 -0.99 7.14 -0.04
CA TYR A 208 -1.18 7.48 -1.44
C TYR A 208 0.17 7.65 -2.12
N VAL A 209 0.38 6.92 -3.20
CA VAL A 209 1.59 7.04 -4.02
C VAL A 209 1.34 8.04 -5.12
N ASP A 210 1.93 9.20 -4.97
CA ASP A 210 1.85 10.30 -5.92
C ASP A 210 3.02 10.27 -6.88
N ILE A 211 2.78 10.60 -8.14
CA ILE A 211 3.80 10.61 -9.18
C ILE A 211 3.61 11.78 -10.12
N ASP A 212 4.71 12.30 -10.63
CA ASP A 212 4.70 13.27 -11.71
C ASP A 212 4.10 12.67 -12.98
N PRO A 213 3.16 13.37 -13.68
CA PRO A 213 2.51 12.85 -14.87
C PRO A 213 3.45 12.43 -16.01
N ASP A 214 4.60 13.10 -16.17
CA ASP A 214 5.55 12.78 -17.23
C ASP A 214 6.35 11.51 -16.87
N ILE A 215 6.66 11.33 -15.59
CA ILE A 215 7.30 10.11 -15.08
C ILE A 215 6.31 8.94 -15.16
N GLN A 216 5.04 9.15 -14.79
CA GLN A 216 3.96 8.17 -14.91
C GLN A 216 3.85 7.64 -16.34
N GLU A 217 3.82 8.55 -17.33
CA GLU A 217 3.70 8.19 -18.74
C GLU A 217 4.87 7.32 -19.19
N LYS A 218 6.10 7.72 -18.87
CA LYS A 218 7.31 6.94 -19.19
C LYS A 218 7.24 5.53 -18.60
N TRP A 219 6.84 5.40 -17.34
CA TRP A 219 6.74 4.10 -16.67
C TRP A 219 5.58 3.26 -17.20
N PHE A 220 4.45 3.89 -17.52
CA PHE A 220 3.30 3.21 -18.11
C PHE A 220 3.65 2.62 -19.49
N LEU A 221 4.23 3.43 -20.38
CA LEU A 221 4.63 3.01 -21.71
C LEU A 221 5.70 1.92 -21.66
N TYR A 222 6.72 2.07 -20.80
CA TYR A 222 7.73 1.04 -20.60
C TYR A 222 7.13 -0.29 -20.17
N ARG A 223 6.22 -0.29 -19.19
CA ARG A 223 5.53 -1.50 -18.72
C ARG A 223 4.63 -2.11 -19.82
N ALA A 224 3.94 -1.29 -20.58
CA ALA A 224 3.09 -1.75 -21.68
C ALA A 224 3.91 -2.51 -22.73
N GLN A 225 5.07 -1.99 -23.09
CA GLN A 225 5.97 -2.63 -24.06
C GLN A 225 6.63 -3.90 -23.50
N THR A 226 7.17 -3.84 -22.28
CA THR A 226 8.00 -4.93 -21.75
C THR A 226 7.22 -6.09 -21.14
N SER A 227 6.10 -5.79 -20.47
CA SER A 227 5.34 -6.80 -19.69
C SER A 227 4.02 -7.19 -20.35
N ARG A 228 3.46 -6.36 -21.23
CA ARG A 228 2.16 -6.59 -21.87
C ARG A 228 2.25 -6.78 -23.38
N ASN A 229 3.44 -6.65 -23.96
CA ASN A 229 3.70 -6.74 -25.39
C ASN A 229 2.76 -5.86 -26.25
N GLN A 230 2.42 -4.67 -25.74
CA GLN A 230 1.58 -3.69 -26.41
C GLN A 230 2.43 -2.74 -27.24
N ASN A 231 1.90 -2.31 -28.40
CA ASN A 231 2.50 -1.23 -29.15
C ASN A 231 2.27 0.12 -28.46
N GLU A 232 3.09 1.11 -28.79
CA GLU A 232 3.07 2.42 -28.14
C GLU A 232 1.75 3.18 -28.36
N GLU A 233 1.15 3.07 -29.54
CA GLU A 233 -0.11 3.76 -29.87
C GLU A 233 -1.26 3.25 -28.97
N ASN A 234 -1.42 1.94 -28.85
CA ASN A 234 -2.42 1.32 -27.99
C ASN A 234 -2.16 1.64 -26.51
N ALA A 235 -0.89 1.64 -26.10
CA ALA A 235 -0.50 2.00 -24.74
C ALA A 235 -0.86 3.46 -24.40
N LYS A 236 -0.67 4.41 -25.34
CA LYS A 236 -1.09 5.81 -25.16
C LYS A 236 -2.60 5.97 -25.07
N LYS A 237 -3.36 5.24 -25.91
CA LYS A 237 -4.84 5.22 -25.81
C LYS A 237 -5.27 4.70 -24.43
N GLN A 238 -4.70 3.58 -23.99
CA GLN A 238 -5.01 3.00 -22.68
C GLN A 238 -4.65 3.96 -21.54
N LEU A 239 -3.51 4.65 -21.62
CA LEU A 239 -3.13 5.65 -20.61
C LEU A 239 -4.15 6.78 -20.52
N ALA A 240 -4.72 7.21 -21.63
CA ALA A 240 -5.76 8.24 -21.64
C ALA A 240 -7.02 7.79 -20.88
N TYR A 241 -7.49 6.55 -21.07
CA TYR A 241 -8.60 5.95 -20.30
C TYR A 241 -8.27 5.88 -18.81
N VAL A 242 -7.08 5.35 -18.46
CA VAL A 242 -6.62 5.23 -17.09
C VAL A 242 -6.55 6.60 -16.40
N ARG A 243 -6.06 7.64 -17.08
CA ARG A 243 -6.02 9.00 -16.54
C ARG A 243 -7.42 9.60 -16.33
N GLN A 244 -8.36 9.28 -17.21
CA GLN A 244 -9.76 9.71 -17.05
C GLN A 244 -10.40 9.03 -15.83
N ALA A 245 -10.26 7.72 -15.69
CA ALA A 245 -10.72 6.98 -14.52
C ALA A 245 -10.04 7.47 -13.22
N SER A 246 -8.74 7.75 -13.27
CA SER A 246 -7.99 8.29 -12.13
C SER A 246 -8.57 9.62 -11.64
N LYS A 247 -8.88 10.56 -12.56
CA LYS A 247 -9.52 11.84 -12.21
C LYS A 247 -10.87 11.65 -11.53
N LYS A 248 -11.61 10.61 -11.92
CA LYS A 248 -12.96 10.33 -11.38
C LYS A 248 -12.91 9.61 -10.04
N TYR A 249 -12.03 8.63 -9.88
CA TYR A 249 -12.10 7.68 -8.77
C TYR A 249 -10.93 7.73 -7.80
N ILE A 250 -9.71 8.09 -8.26
CA ILE A 250 -8.49 7.94 -7.47
C ILE A 250 -8.03 9.28 -6.90
N LEU A 251 -7.84 10.29 -7.77
CA LEU A 251 -7.35 11.61 -7.36
C LEU A 251 -8.22 12.28 -6.29
N PRO A 252 -9.58 12.18 -6.32
CA PRO A 252 -10.40 12.74 -5.25
C PRO A 252 -10.23 12.07 -3.88
N LYS A 253 -9.55 10.92 -3.82
CA LYS A 253 -9.25 10.20 -2.58
C LYS A 253 -7.88 10.56 -1.98
N LYS A 254 -7.02 11.22 -2.75
CA LYS A 254 -5.67 11.62 -2.34
C LYS A 254 -5.68 12.37 -1.00
N ASP A 255 -6.56 13.34 -0.84
CA ASP A 255 -6.65 14.15 0.39
C ASP A 255 -7.23 13.39 1.59
N LYS A 256 -7.78 12.18 1.37
CA LYS A 256 -8.27 11.29 2.44
C LYS A 256 -7.19 10.34 2.96
N SER A 257 -6.00 10.41 2.37
CA SER A 257 -4.86 9.60 2.78
C SER A 257 -4.21 10.15 4.05
N ASP A 258 -3.65 9.27 4.84
CA ASP A 258 -2.89 9.67 6.04
C ASP A 258 -1.50 10.18 5.65
N ILE A 259 -0.90 9.57 4.62
CA ILE A 259 0.42 9.91 4.13
C ILE A 259 0.43 9.89 2.59
N ILE A 260 0.98 10.94 1.98
CA ILE A 260 1.24 10.99 0.54
C ILE A 260 2.73 10.84 0.32
N ILE A 261 3.13 9.82 -0.44
CA ILE A 261 4.53 9.52 -0.75
C ILE A 261 4.85 9.75 -2.22
N ASN A 262 6.09 10.08 -2.51
CA ASN A 262 6.60 10.27 -3.85
C ASN A 262 7.00 8.92 -4.47
N GLY A 263 6.27 8.46 -5.48
CA GLY A 263 6.55 7.19 -6.17
C GLY A 263 7.87 7.17 -6.94
N ALA A 264 8.41 8.33 -7.29
CA ALA A 264 9.69 8.47 -7.99
C ALA A 264 10.90 8.62 -7.05
N SER A 265 10.74 8.50 -5.75
CA SER A 265 11.85 8.55 -4.79
C SER A 265 12.79 7.34 -4.94
N SER A 266 14.03 7.51 -4.50
CA SER A 266 15.02 6.44 -4.51
C SER A 266 14.60 5.24 -3.69
N LEU A 267 14.56 4.04 -4.28
CA LEU A 267 14.26 2.78 -3.59
C LEU A 267 15.29 2.46 -2.50
N GLU A 268 16.55 2.87 -2.69
CA GLU A 268 17.58 2.70 -1.68
C GLU A 268 17.23 3.51 -0.43
N TYR A 269 16.86 4.76 -0.62
CA TYR A 269 16.46 5.63 0.49
C TYR A 269 15.18 5.14 1.19
N PHE A 270 14.19 4.70 0.41
CA PHE A 270 12.99 4.08 0.95
C PHE A 270 13.31 2.82 1.77
N THR A 271 14.22 1.98 1.28
CA THR A 271 14.73 0.81 2.01
C THR A 271 15.37 1.21 3.34
N GLN A 272 16.15 2.28 3.39
CA GLN A 272 16.75 2.79 4.63
C GLN A 272 15.68 3.24 5.64
N ILE A 273 14.63 3.93 5.18
CA ILE A 273 13.51 4.35 6.04
C ILE A 273 12.78 3.14 6.61
N ILE A 274 12.46 2.13 5.78
CA ILE A 274 11.78 0.90 6.27
C ILE A 274 12.64 0.18 7.30
N ASN A 275 13.94 0.01 7.03
CA ASN A 275 14.87 -0.59 8.00
C ASN A 275 14.90 0.18 9.32
N TYR A 276 14.86 1.50 9.26
CA TYR A 276 14.86 2.34 10.45
C TYR A 276 13.55 2.18 11.24
N ILE A 277 12.40 2.23 10.58
CA ILE A 277 11.09 1.99 11.20
C ILE A 277 11.05 0.61 11.85
N TYR A 278 11.53 -0.42 11.13
CA TYR A 278 11.59 -1.79 11.64
C TYR A 278 12.44 -1.89 12.91
N ARG A 279 13.68 -1.36 12.91
CA ARG A 279 14.56 -1.40 14.08
C ARG A 279 13.92 -0.73 15.28
N ILE A 280 13.21 0.39 15.08
CA ILE A 280 12.44 1.05 16.12
C ILE A 280 11.35 0.13 16.67
N THR A 281 10.52 -0.44 15.79
CA THR A 281 9.38 -1.26 16.21
C THR A 281 9.82 -2.58 16.84
N ASN A 282 10.87 -3.22 16.32
CA ASN A 282 11.34 -4.52 16.79
C ASN A 282 12.01 -4.45 18.18
N ASN A 283 12.72 -3.37 18.47
CA ASN A 283 13.28 -3.18 19.82
C ASN A 283 12.21 -3.05 20.92
N PHE A 284 10.96 -2.81 20.51
CA PHE A 284 9.81 -2.74 21.41
C PHE A 284 8.91 -3.99 21.35
N SER A 285 9.17 -4.94 20.42
CA SER A 285 8.30 -6.10 20.16
C SER A 285 8.78 -7.42 20.77
N THR A 286 9.93 -7.44 21.43
CA THR A 286 10.45 -8.64 22.10
C THR A 286 9.98 -8.68 23.54
N PRO A 287 9.38 -9.82 24.00
CA PRO A 287 9.00 -10.02 25.38
C PRO A 287 10.20 -9.99 26.31
#